data_603d3c126c32a17071580a61b8cab67f
#
_entry.id   603d3c126c32a17071580a61b8cab67f
#
_cell.length_a   1.000
_cell.length_b   1.000
_cell.length_c   1.000
_cell.angle_alpha   90.00
_cell.angle_beta   90.00
_cell.angle_gamma   90.00
#
_symmetry.space_group_name_H-M   'P 1'
#
loop_
_entity.id
_entity.type
_entity.pdbx_description
1 polymer ?
#
loop_
_entity_poly.entity_id
_entity_poly.type
_entity_poly.pdbx_seq_one_letter_code
_entity_poly.pdbx_strand_id
1 'polypeptide(L)'
;MTHQTHTIAESNNFIVLDKYIKAEPTGDSYQSESDLERELIQDLQNQGYEFIPVKSQSAMLANVREQLQSLNGVVFNDSEWRRFTEQYLDNPSDGILDKTRKIHIDYICDFIFDDERLENIYLIDKKNLMRNKVQIIQQFEQAGSHANRYDVTILVNGLPLVQI
;
A
#
# COMPACT_ATOMS: atom_id res chain seq x y z
N MET A 1 -13.84 25.86 -2.58
CA MET A 1 -12.77 26.66 -1.95
C MET A 1 -11.45 26.07 -2.39
N THR A 2 -10.57 26.86 -3.00
CA THR A 2 -9.28 26.41 -3.51
C THR A 2 -8.30 26.28 -2.34
N HIS A 3 -7.85 25.06 -2.03
CA HIS A 3 -6.76 24.84 -1.10
C HIS A 3 -5.48 25.43 -1.70
N GLN A 4 -4.89 26.42 -1.04
CA GLN A 4 -3.56 26.92 -1.42
C GLN A 4 -2.51 26.04 -0.73
N THR A 5 -2.11 24.98 -1.41
CA THR A 5 -0.97 24.18 -1.03
C THR A 5 0.13 24.37 -2.07
N HIS A 6 1.37 24.53 -1.62
CA HIS A 6 2.53 24.56 -2.53
C HIS A 6 3.16 23.17 -2.60
N THR A 7 3.26 22.64 -3.82
CA THR A 7 4.00 21.40 -4.06
C THR A 7 5.49 21.70 -3.96
N ILE A 8 6.18 21.05 -3.01
CA ILE A 8 7.64 21.14 -2.85
C ILE A 8 8.33 20.21 -3.82
N ALA A 9 7.80 18.99 -3.98
CA ALA A 9 8.31 18.00 -4.90
C ALA A 9 7.17 17.13 -5.42
N GLU A 10 7.26 16.76 -6.69
CA GLU A 10 6.32 15.87 -7.35
C GLU A 10 7.10 14.78 -8.07
N SER A 11 6.65 13.55 -7.94
CA SER A 11 7.13 12.42 -8.73
C SER A 11 5.93 11.64 -9.26
N ASN A 12 6.16 10.66 -10.13
CA ASN A 12 5.09 9.79 -10.63
C ASN A 12 4.37 8.98 -9.52
N ASN A 13 4.91 8.99 -8.28
CA ASN A 13 4.45 8.14 -7.18
C ASN A 13 3.88 8.90 -5.99
N PHE A 14 4.20 10.18 -5.83
CA PHE A 14 3.68 10.99 -4.73
C PHE A 14 4.00 12.49 -4.90
N ILE A 15 3.29 13.31 -4.14
CA ILE A 15 3.44 14.76 -4.08
C ILE A 15 3.84 15.13 -2.64
N VAL A 16 4.91 15.91 -2.49
CA VAL A 16 5.29 16.50 -1.20
C VAL A 16 4.76 17.93 -1.15
N LEU A 17 3.87 18.18 -0.22
CA LEU A 17 3.32 19.51 0.05
C LEU A 17 4.11 20.19 1.17
N ASP A 18 4.32 21.51 1.09
CA ASP A 18 4.92 22.30 2.15
C ASP A 18 4.02 22.35 3.39
N LYS A 19 2.73 22.41 3.14
CA LYS A 19 1.70 22.50 4.16
C LYS A 19 0.37 21.98 3.63
N TYR A 20 -0.20 21.03 4.35
CA TYR A 20 -1.59 20.65 4.14
C TYR A 20 -2.47 21.39 5.14
N ILE A 21 -3.34 22.27 4.66
CA ILE A 21 -4.32 22.95 5.49
C ILE A 21 -5.69 22.42 5.13
N LYS A 22 -6.27 21.64 6.05
CA LYS A 22 -7.65 21.21 5.95
C LYS A 22 -8.56 22.40 6.27
N ALA A 23 -9.51 22.72 5.39
CA ALA A 23 -10.57 23.67 5.72
C ALA A 23 -11.55 22.96 6.67
N GLU A 24 -11.60 23.37 7.93
CA GLU A 24 -12.62 22.86 8.84
C GLU A 24 -14.03 23.27 8.39
N PRO A 25 -15.00 22.36 8.37
CA PRO A 25 -16.38 22.73 8.08
C PRO A 25 -16.90 23.65 9.18
N THR A 26 -17.32 24.84 8.82
CA THR A 26 -17.98 25.78 9.73
C THR A 26 -19.44 25.39 9.90
N GLY A 27 -19.75 24.48 10.83
CA GLY A 27 -21.12 24.12 11.17
C GLY A 27 -21.17 22.89 12.09
N ASP A 28 -22.03 22.95 13.11
CA ASP A 28 -22.39 21.87 14.03
C ASP A 28 -23.26 20.77 13.34
N SER A 29 -22.95 20.38 12.10
CA SER A 29 -23.67 19.28 11.48
C SER A 29 -22.98 17.95 11.83
N TYR A 30 -23.74 17.05 12.40
CA TYR A 30 -23.34 15.64 12.58
C TYR A 30 -22.92 15.08 11.22
N GLN A 31 -21.62 14.77 11.06
CA GLN A 31 -21.13 14.05 9.89
C GLN A 31 -21.40 12.56 10.06
N SER A 32 -21.94 11.92 9.03
CA SER A 32 -22.07 10.47 9.04
C SER A 32 -20.69 9.82 8.90
N GLU A 33 -20.56 8.56 9.40
CA GLU A 33 -19.34 7.77 9.25
C GLU A 33 -18.88 7.68 7.77
N SER A 34 -19.83 7.51 6.86
CA SER A 34 -19.54 7.47 5.42
C SER A 34 -19.07 8.81 4.84
N ASP A 35 -19.45 9.95 5.44
CA ASP A 35 -18.97 11.25 5.03
C ASP A 35 -17.54 11.48 5.53
N LEU A 36 -17.23 11.05 6.75
CA LEU A 36 -15.86 11.08 7.30
C LEU A 36 -14.91 10.20 6.50
N GLU A 37 -15.34 8.98 6.14
CA GLU A 37 -14.56 8.07 5.30
C GLU A 37 -14.26 8.68 3.93
N ARG A 38 -15.27 9.27 3.28
CA ARG A 38 -15.10 9.93 1.98
C ARG A 38 -14.17 11.14 2.07
N GLU A 39 -14.28 11.92 3.13
CA GLU A 39 -13.41 13.06 3.36
C GLU A 39 -11.96 12.61 3.58
N LEU A 40 -11.73 11.56 4.39
CA LEU A 40 -10.40 10.99 4.60
C LEU A 40 -9.78 10.49 3.27
N ILE A 41 -10.55 9.78 2.44
CA ILE A 41 -10.08 9.31 1.13
C ILE A 41 -9.68 10.50 0.25
N GLN A 42 -10.52 11.56 0.20
CA GLN A 42 -10.21 12.74 -0.57
C GLN A 42 -8.96 13.47 -0.05
N ASP A 43 -8.79 13.55 1.26
CA ASP A 43 -7.63 14.17 1.90
C ASP A 43 -6.34 13.41 1.56
N LEU A 44 -6.39 12.07 1.58
CA LEU A 44 -5.25 11.24 1.19
C LEU A 44 -4.94 11.37 -0.32
N GLN A 45 -5.96 11.41 -1.18
CA GLN A 45 -5.76 11.66 -2.61
C GLN A 45 -5.12 13.03 -2.89
N ASN A 46 -5.54 14.07 -2.16
CA ASN A 46 -4.93 15.41 -2.25
C ASN A 46 -3.46 15.42 -1.80
N GLN A 47 -3.04 14.44 -1.00
CA GLN A 47 -1.66 14.23 -0.58
C GLN A 47 -0.87 13.29 -1.51
N GLY A 48 -1.46 12.87 -2.64
CA GLY A 48 -0.81 12.06 -3.65
C GLY A 48 -0.98 10.54 -3.51
N TYR A 49 -1.85 10.09 -2.60
CA TYR A 49 -2.20 8.65 -2.52
C TYR A 49 -3.11 8.28 -3.69
N GLU A 50 -2.82 7.15 -4.32
CA GLU A 50 -3.64 6.61 -5.39
C GLU A 50 -4.79 5.78 -4.84
N PHE A 51 -6.04 6.13 -5.17
CA PHE A 51 -7.18 5.28 -4.85
C PHE A 51 -7.31 4.15 -5.87
N ILE A 52 -7.38 2.91 -5.39
CA ILE A 52 -7.56 1.72 -6.22
C ILE A 52 -8.78 0.91 -5.79
N PRO A 53 -9.60 0.41 -6.73
CA PRO A 53 -10.84 -0.32 -6.43
C PRO A 53 -10.59 -1.82 -6.20
N VAL A 54 -9.73 -2.18 -5.24
CA VAL A 54 -9.42 -3.59 -4.93
C VAL A 54 -10.40 -4.10 -3.88
N LYS A 55 -11.12 -5.20 -4.20
CA LYS A 55 -12.13 -5.80 -3.32
C LYS A 55 -11.91 -7.29 -3.05
N SER A 56 -10.85 -7.90 -3.57
CA SER A 56 -10.58 -9.32 -3.36
C SER A 56 -9.11 -9.57 -3.04
N GLN A 57 -8.84 -10.67 -2.35
CA GLN A 57 -7.48 -11.10 -2.04
C GLN A 57 -6.64 -11.33 -3.31
N SER A 58 -7.24 -11.92 -4.34
CA SER A 58 -6.54 -12.15 -5.61
C SER A 58 -6.15 -10.84 -6.31
N ALA A 59 -7.04 -9.85 -6.30
CA ALA A 59 -6.75 -8.52 -6.84
C ALA A 59 -5.69 -7.79 -6.00
N MET A 60 -5.68 -7.99 -4.67
CA MET A 60 -4.64 -7.46 -3.80
C MET A 60 -3.27 -8.05 -4.16
N LEU A 61 -3.17 -9.37 -4.29
CA LEU A 61 -1.91 -10.04 -4.66
C LEU A 61 -1.44 -9.65 -6.06
N ALA A 62 -2.36 -9.44 -7.01
CA ALA A 62 -2.02 -8.92 -8.33
C ALA A 62 -1.43 -7.51 -8.26
N ASN A 63 -2.03 -6.62 -7.45
CA ASN A 63 -1.49 -5.28 -7.21
C ASN A 63 -0.11 -5.34 -6.53
N VAL A 64 0.09 -6.19 -5.51
CA VAL A 64 1.42 -6.37 -4.88
C VAL A 64 2.45 -6.79 -5.92
N ARG A 65 2.13 -7.76 -6.79
CA ARG A 65 3.02 -8.20 -7.88
C ARG A 65 3.43 -7.05 -8.78
N GLU A 66 2.46 -6.27 -9.24
CA GLU A 66 2.69 -5.12 -10.11
C GLU A 66 3.61 -4.08 -9.45
N GLN A 67 3.31 -3.71 -8.20
CA GLN A 67 4.09 -2.71 -7.48
C GLN A 67 5.51 -3.19 -7.16
N LEU A 68 5.69 -4.45 -6.75
CA LEU A 68 7.02 -5.00 -6.49
C LEU A 68 7.85 -5.15 -7.77
N GLN A 69 7.24 -5.52 -8.89
CA GLN A 69 7.90 -5.55 -10.19
C GLN A 69 8.39 -4.14 -10.60
N SER A 70 7.52 -3.14 -10.43
CA SER A 70 7.85 -1.74 -10.72
C SER A 70 8.97 -1.20 -9.82
N LEU A 71 8.90 -1.46 -8.52
CA LEU A 71 9.89 -1.00 -7.54
C LEU A 71 11.29 -1.57 -7.83
N ASN A 72 11.35 -2.85 -8.18
CA ASN A 72 12.59 -3.61 -8.32
C ASN A 72 13.11 -3.70 -9.77
N GLY A 73 12.30 -3.29 -10.75
CA GLY A 73 12.68 -3.39 -12.17
C GLY A 73 12.78 -4.84 -12.68
N VAL A 74 11.97 -5.75 -12.10
CA VAL A 74 11.94 -7.17 -12.45
C VAL A 74 10.56 -7.57 -12.98
N VAL A 75 10.50 -8.73 -13.63
CA VAL A 75 9.25 -9.35 -14.05
C VAL A 75 9.23 -10.78 -13.56
N PHE A 76 8.23 -11.14 -12.77
CA PHE A 76 7.99 -12.52 -12.35
C PHE A 76 7.12 -13.23 -13.38
N ASN A 77 7.48 -14.45 -13.77
CA ASN A 77 6.51 -15.35 -14.38
C ASN A 77 5.55 -15.90 -13.29
N ASP A 78 4.55 -16.68 -13.67
CA ASP A 78 3.53 -17.14 -12.71
C ASP A 78 4.07 -18.17 -11.71
N SER A 79 5.06 -19.00 -12.11
CA SER A 79 5.70 -19.95 -11.20
C SER A 79 6.61 -19.25 -10.20
N GLU A 80 7.38 -18.26 -10.65
CA GLU A 80 8.24 -17.42 -9.82
C GLU A 80 7.43 -16.61 -8.82
N TRP A 81 6.34 -15.99 -9.29
CA TRP A 81 5.46 -15.22 -8.41
C TRP A 81 4.85 -16.09 -7.31
N ARG A 82 4.40 -17.29 -7.64
CA ARG A 82 3.88 -18.24 -6.65
C ARG A 82 4.94 -18.59 -5.61
N ARG A 83 6.15 -18.98 -6.04
CA ARG A 83 7.27 -19.29 -5.13
C ARG A 83 7.61 -18.10 -4.23
N PHE A 84 7.68 -16.89 -4.81
CA PHE A 84 7.97 -15.67 -4.06
C PHE A 84 6.90 -15.40 -3.00
N THR A 85 5.63 -15.51 -3.38
CA THR A 85 4.49 -15.31 -2.47
C THR A 85 4.52 -16.32 -1.32
N GLU A 86 4.67 -17.61 -1.60
CA GLU A 86 4.71 -18.67 -0.60
C GLU A 86 5.92 -18.54 0.35
N GLN A 87 7.04 -18.06 -0.16
CA GLN A 87 8.27 -17.94 0.63
C GLN A 87 8.28 -16.68 1.51
N TYR A 88 7.82 -15.55 0.99
CA TYR A 88 8.04 -14.25 1.63
C TYR A 88 6.78 -13.52 2.08
N LEU A 89 5.65 -13.67 1.39
CA LEU A 89 4.45 -12.88 1.67
C LEU A 89 3.39 -13.66 2.43
N ASP A 90 3.15 -14.90 2.06
CA ASP A 90 2.07 -15.73 2.61
C ASP A 90 2.57 -17.13 2.97
N ASN A 91 3.66 -17.19 3.72
CA ASN A 91 4.15 -18.45 4.27
C ASN A 91 3.17 -18.93 5.35
N PRO A 92 2.63 -20.16 5.23
CA PRO A 92 1.67 -20.70 6.20
C PRO A 92 2.21 -20.83 7.63
N SER A 93 3.53 -20.87 7.81
CA SER A 93 4.17 -20.93 9.14
C SER A 93 4.33 -19.56 9.80
N ASP A 94 4.13 -18.44 9.07
CA ASP A 94 4.32 -17.11 9.60
C ASP A 94 3.09 -16.63 10.37
N GLY A 95 3.31 -16.25 11.62
CA GLY A 95 2.34 -15.50 12.42
C GLY A 95 2.33 -14.00 12.05
N ILE A 96 1.44 -13.23 12.69
CA ILE A 96 1.33 -11.77 12.49
C ILE A 96 2.67 -11.07 12.81
N LEU A 97 3.36 -11.49 13.87
CA LEU A 97 4.64 -10.91 14.26
C LEU A 97 5.72 -11.17 13.21
N ASP A 98 5.74 -12.36 12.62
CA ASP A 98 6.73 -12.73 11.58
C ASP A 98 6.49 -11.91 10.31
N LYS A 99 5.24 -11.77 9.88
CA LYS A 99 4.86 -10.94 8.73
C LYS A 99 5.22 -9.46 8.95
N THR A 100 4.95 -8.95 10.15
CA THR A 100 5.33 -7.57 10.53
C THR A 100 6.85 -7.39 10.51
N ARG A 101 7.60 -8.35 11.06
CA ARG A 101 9.07 -8.32 11.11
C ARG A 101 9.67 -8.31 9.70
N LYS A 102 9.15 -9.10 8.77
CA LYS A 102 9.60 -9.11 7.37
C LYS A 102 9.53 -7.72 6.74
N ILE A 103 8.46 -6.98 6.97
CA ILE A 103 8.32 -5.61 6.45
C ILE A 103 9.25 -4.63 7.18
N HIS A 104 9.39 -4.76 8.51
CA HIS A 104 10.16 -3.83 9.33
C HIS A 104 11.66 -4.08 9.34
N ILE A 105 12.10 -5.32 9.28
CA ILE A 105 13.51 -5.69 9.44
C ILE A 105 14.04 -6.34 8.18
N ASP A 106 13.39 -7.38 7.72
CA ASP A 106 13.83 -8.27 6.65
C ASP A 106 13.18 -7.90 5.30
N TYR A 107 13.08 -6.59 5.01
CA TYR A 107 12.37 -6.04 3.86
C TYR A 107 13.08 -6.23 2.51
N ILE A 108 14.22 -6.92 2.50
CA ILE A 108 14.98 -7.32 1.31
C ILE A 108 14.94 -8.85 1.25
N CYS A 109 14.41 -9.39 0.16
CA CYS A 109 14.22 -10.81 -0.05
C CYS A 109 15.19 -11.30 -1.15
N ASP A 110 16.04 -12.26 -0.83
CA ASP A 110 16.92 -12.89 -1.82
C ASP A 110 16.13 -13.91 -2.64
N PHE A 111 15.93 -13.65 -3.93
CA PHE A 111 15.12 -14.50 -4.78
C PHE A 111 15.89 -14.98 -6.01
N ILE A 112 15.82 -16.30 -6.27
CA ILE A 112 16.43 -16.93 -7.44
C ILE A 112 15.36 -17.14 -8.50
N PHE A 113 15.52 -16.49 -9.64
CA PHE A 113 14.66 -16.62 -10.82
C PHE A 113 14.89 -17.95 -11.53
N ASP A 114 14.01 -18.30 -12.46
CA ASP A 114 14.09 -19.56 -13.22
C ASP A 114 15.33 -19.60 -14.15
N ASP A 115 15.87 -18.46 -14.49
CA ASP A 115 17.12 -18.28 -15.24
C ASP A 115 18.39 -18.25 -14.35
N GLU A 116 18.27 -18.71 -13.10
CA GLU A 116 19.34 -18.80 -12.09
C GLU A 116 19.88 -17.42 -11.62
N ARG A 117 19.30 -16.29 -12.03
CA ARG A 117 19.67 -14.97 -11.48
C ARG A 117 19.24 -14.86 -10.02
N LEU A 118 20.16 -14.48 -9.16
CA LEU A 118 19.86 -14.06 -7.80
C LEU A 118 19.64 -12.54 -7.78
N GLU A 119 18.48 -12.12 -7.32
CA GLU A 119 18.13 -10.71 -7.16
C GLU A 119 17.64 -10.41 -5.75
N ASN A 120 17.96 -9.22 -5.27
CA ASN A 120 17.46 -8.70 -4.01
C ASN A 120 16.15 -7.96 -4.26
N ILE A 121 15.04 -8.55 -3.87
CA ILE A 121 13.70 -7.97 -4.04
C ILE A 121 13.34 -7.15 -2.81
N TYR A 122 13.20 -5.85 -2.99
CA TYR A 122 12.79 -4.93 -1.94
C TYR A 122 11.27 -4.94 -1.80
N LEU A 123 10.76 -5.19 -0.60
CA LEU A 123 9.35 -4.99 -0.25
C LEU A 123 9.05 -3.51 -0.07
N ILE A 124 9.99 -2.78 0.53
CA ILE A 124 9.95 -1.33 0.75
C ILE A 124 11.35 -0.76 0.51
N ASP A 125 11.47 0.33 -0.24
CA ASP A 125 12.72 1.08 -0.33
C ASP A 125 12.81 2.09 0.81
N LYS A 126 13.55 1.74 1.86
CA LYS A 126 13.75 2.59 3.04
C LYS A 126 14.82 3.67 2.83
N LYS A 127 15.66 3.51 1.82
CA LYS A 127 16.72 4.48 1.51
C LYS A 127 16.18 5.63 0.66
N ASN A 128 15.29 5.31 -0.26
CA ASN A 128 14.61 6.29 -1.09
C ASN A 128 13.10 6.10 -1.00
N LEU A 129 12.49 6.74 0.00
CA LEU A 129 11.05 6.63 0.26
C LEU A 129 10.20 7.04 -0.94
N MET A 130 10.75 7.92 -1.82
CA MET A 130 10.10 8.43 -3.01
C MET A 130 9.85 7.36 -4.09
N ARG A 131 10.53 6.22 -4.02
CA ARG A 131 10.33 5.10 -4.95
C ARG A 131 9.15 4.20 -4.57
N ASN A 132 8.68 4.31 -3.34
CA ASN A 132 7.55 3.50 -2.90
C ASN A 132 6.23 4.07 -3.42
N LYS A 133 5.36 3.21 -3.92
CA LYS A 133 4.01 3.56 -4.31
C LYS A 133 3.10 3.55 -3.10
N VAL A 134 2.38 4.65 -2.86
CA VAL A 134 1.37 4.75 -1.79
C VAL A 134 -0.03 4.73 -2.40
N GLN A 135 -0.88 3.84 -1.90
CA GLN A 135 -2.22 3.61 -2.42
C GLN A 135 -3.22 3.51 -1.27
N ILE A 136 -4.48 3.71 -1.57
CA ILE A 136 -5.59 3.52 -0.62
C ILE A 136 -6.67 2.65 -1.24
N ILE A 137 -7.25 1.80 -0.41
CA ILE A 137 -8.43 1.01 -0.74
C ILE A 137 -9.52 1.26 0.30
N GLN A 138 -10.77 1.17 -0.17
CA GLN A 138 -11.95 1.36 0.64
C GLN A 138 -12.63 0.01 0.89
N GLN A 139 -13.13 -0.19 2.10
CA GLN A 139 -14.01 -1.30 2.47
C GLN A 139 -13.45 -2.70 2.11
N PHE A 140 -12.23 -2.99 2.56
CA PHE A 140 -11.66 -4.32 2.38
C PHE A 140 -12.15 -5.26 3.48
N GLU A 141 -12.87 -6.31 3.08
CA GLU A 141 -13.32 -7.37 3.98
C GLU A 141 -12.31 -8.53 3.97
N GLN A 142 -11.70 -8.80 5.12
CA GLN A 142 -10.83 -9.95 5.27
C GLN A 142 -11.64 -11.15 5.75
N ALA A 143 -11.71 -12.20 4.95
CA ALA A 143 -12.30 -13.47 5.34
C ALA A 143 -11.38 -14.20 6.35
N GLY A 144 -11.89 -14.52 7.52
CA GLY A 144 -11.16 -15.22 8.59
C GLY A 144 -12.04 -15.53 9.78
N SER A 145 -11.44 -16.08 10.85
CA SER A 145 -12.14 -16.40 12.13
C SER A 145 -12.71 -15.16 12.84
N HIS A 146 -12.25 -13.98 12.46
CA HIS A 146 -12.81 -12.68 12.79
C HIS A 146 -12.92 -11.90 11.49
N ALA A 147 -14.12 -11.76 10.95
CA ALA A 147 -14.42 -10.90 9.80
C ALA A 147 -14.28 -9.44 10.27
N ASN A 148 -13.11 -8.85 10.04
CA ASN A 148 -12.89 -7.44 10.26
C ASN A 148 -13.16 -6.69 8.96
N ARG A 149 -13.97 -5.66 9.03
CA ARG A 149 -14.19 -4.69 7.97
C ARG A 149 -13.39 -3.45 8.35
N TYR A 150 -12.50 -3.07 7.46
CA TYR A 150 -11.74 -1.83 7.58
C TYR A 150 -12.28 -0.84 6.57
N ASP A 151 -12.58 0.36 7.01
CA ASP A 151 -13.19 1.36 6.16
C ASP A 151 -12.17 1.93 5.17
N VAL A 152 -10.95 2.21 5.62
CA VAL A 152 -9.84 2.64 4.76
C VAL A 152 -8.58 1.85 5.09
N THR A 153 -7.90 1.34 4.07
CA THR A 153 -6.58 0.70 4.22
C THR A 153 -5.56 1.42 3.34
N ILE A 154 -4.43 1.80 3.95
CA ILE A 154 -3.30 2.39 3.24
C ILE A 154 -2.32 1.28 2.86
N LEU A 155 -1.95 1.27 1.58
CA LEU A 155 -0.99 0.33 1.03
C LEU A 155 0.32 1.04 0.69
N VAL A 156 1.44 0.35 0.90
CA VAL A 156 2.75 0.74 0.40
C VAL A 156 3.28 -0.40 -0.47
N ASN A 157 3.53 -0.11 -1.74
CA ASN A 157 3.88 -1.12 -2.76
C ASN A 157 2.88 -2.29 -2.80
N GLY A 158 1.59 -1.98 -2.64
CA GLY A 158 0.51 -2.94 -2.59
C GLY A 158 0.34 -3.67 -1.25
N LEU A 159 1.30 -3.56 -0.31
CA LEU A 159 1.25 -4.21 1.00
C LEU A 159 0.37 -3.41 1.98
N PRO A 160 -0.62 -4.01 2.65
CA PRO A 160 -1.49 -3.31 3.60
C PRO A 160 -0.72 -3.02 4.90
N LEU A 161 -0.42 -1.75 5.16
CA LEU A 161 0.35 -1.34 6.32
C LEU A 161 -0.45 -0.62 7.40
N VAL A 162 -1.48 0.14 7.02
CA VAL A 162 -2.33 0.88 7.96
C VAL A 162 -3.79 0.59 7.66
N GLN A 163 -4.54 0.29 8.71
CA GLN A 163 -5.98 0.03 8.68
C GLN A 163 -6.67 1.04 9.61
N ILE A 164 -7.70 1.70 9.09
CA ILE A 164 -8.45 2.76 9.76
C ILE A 164 -9.92 2.37 9.81
#